data_c8ebd09f386974ad39776b050b9ff213
#
_entry.id   c8ebd09f386974ad39776b050b9ff213
#
_cell.length_a   1.000
_cell.length_b   1.000
_cell.length_c   1.000
_cell.angle_alpha   90.00
_cell.angle_beta   90.00
_cell.angle_gamma   90.00
#
_symmetry.space_group_name_H-M   'P 1'
#
loop_
_entity.id
_entity.type
_entity.pdbx_description
1 polymer ?
#
loop_
_entity_poly.entity_id
_entity_poly.type
_entity_poly.pdbx_seq_one_letter_code
_entity_poly.pdbx_strand_id
1 'polypeptide(L)'
;PKQHTLPQSVELANEVVELADKRYEAMSLKTAYLNNQFHQKEVFRNLYIETEQQIETLQVSGLDNRTIEIIAHLNIETWLNTKRENWETAHHLLTPYAIRHIENAKSPFSILLKCASNEEREQLRKHLIQRHIYPAILWTMPEDSPFDEAKAYADTMLSVHCDARYDSDNIVHICNQIIEFYD
;
A
#
# COMPACT_ATOMS: atom_id res chain seq x y z
N PRO A 1 -7.99 -28.42 -2.98
CA PRO A 1 -7.90 -27.04 -3.43
C PRO A 1 -9.17 -26.70 -4.18
N LYS A 2 -9.97 -25.75 -3.68
CA LYS A 2 -11.12 -25.25 -4.44
C LYS A 2 -10.53 -24.52 -5.65
N GLN A 3 -10.82 -25.02 -6.85
CA GLN A 3 -10.57 -24.26 -8.08
C GLN A 3 -11.38 -22.97 -7.98
N HIS A 4 -10.71 -21.85 -7.78
CA HIS A 4 -11.33 -20.56 -7.93
C HIS A 4 -11.60 -20.38 -9.42
N THR A 5 -12.86 -20.48 -9.82
CA THR A 5 -13.30 -20.10 -11.15
C THR A 5 -13.05 -18.60 -11.32
N LEU A 6 -12.23 -18.26 -12.29
CA LEU A 6 -12.06 -16.86 -12.68
C LEU A 6 -13.40 -16.27 -13.12
N PRO A 7 -13.68 -15.00 -12.85
CA PRO A 7 -14.89 -14.36 -13.34
C PRO A 7 -14.94 -14.45 -14.87
N GLN A 8 -16.12 -14.76 -15.39
CA GLN A 8 -16.32 -14.75 -16.85
C GLN A 8 -16.21 -13.31 -17.37
N SER A 9 -15.64 -13.15 -18.55
CA SER A 9 -15.61 -11.85 -19.21
C SER A 9 -17.06 -11.41 -19.50
N VAL A 10 -17.37 -10.19 -19.08
CA VAL A 10 -18.65 -9.53 -19.39
C VAL A 10 -18.33 -8.46 -20.43
N GLU A 11 -19.24 -8.24 -21.38
CA GLU A 11 -19.11 -7.09 -22.28
C GLU A 11 -19.17 -5.79 -21.44
N LEU A 12 -18.09 -5.02 -21.46
CA LEU A 12 -17.96 -3.81 -20.68
C LEU A 12 -18.40 -2.61 -21.47
N ALA A 13 -18.98 -1.61 -20.80
CA ALA A 13 -19.23 -0.32 -21.41
C ALA A 13 -17.90 0.33 -21.85
N ASN A 14 -17.91 1.04 -22.97
CA ASN A 14 -16.71 1.68 -23.53
C ASN A 14 -15.99 2.57 -22.50
N GLU A 15 -16.73 3.31 -21.69
CA GLU A 15 -16.18 4.17 -20.64
C GLU A 15 -15.34 3.41 -19.61
N VAL A 16 -15.73 2.17 -19.27
CA VAL A 16 -14.97 1.30 -18.36
C VAL A 16 -13.67 0.83 -19.01
N VAL A 17 -13.72 0.48 -20.30
CA VAL A 17 -12.53 0.06 -21.07
C VAL A 17 -11.56 1.22 -21.20
N GLU A 18 -12.02 2.41 -21.58
CA GLU A 18 -11.20 3.61 -21.69
C GLU A 18 -10.55 3.99 -20.35
N LEU A 19 -11.29 3.87 -19.24
CA LEU A 19 -10.74 4.09 -17.90
C LEU A 19 -9.65 3.07 -17.55
N ALA A 20 -9.87 1.80 -17.84
CA ALA A 20 -8.89 0.73 -17.60
C ALA A 20 -7.60 0.97 -18.43
N ASP A 21 -7.73 1.39 -19.68
CA ASP A 21 -6.59 1.72 -20.54
C ASP A 21 -5.78 2.92 -20.02
N LYS A 22 -6.44 4.00 -19.60
CA LYS A 22 -5.78 5.16 -18.96
C LYS A 22 -5.04 4.77 -17.69
N ARG A 23 -5.62 3.94 -16.83
CA ARG A 23 -4.95 3.46 -15.62
C ARG A 23 -3.74 2.58 -15.94
N TYR A 24 -3.86 1.71 -16.94
CA TYR A 24 -2.73 0.90 -17.40
C TYR A 24 -1.61 1.77 -17.96
N GLU A 25 -1.93 2.80 -18.74
CA GLU A 25 -0.96 3.79 -19.20
C GLU A 25 -0.25 4.48 -18.04
N ALA A 26 -1.00 4.97 -17.04
CA ALA A 26 -0.43 5.59 -15.85
C ALA A 26 0.53 4.65 -15.10
N MET A 27 0.18 3.38 -14.95
CA MET A 27 1.03 2.36 -14.31
C MET A 27 2.30 2.10 -15.13
N SER A 28 2.19 2.01 -16.46
CA SER A 28 3.31 1.80 -17.36
C SER A 28 4.29 2.97 -17.34
N LEU A 29 3.78 4.21 -17.39
CA LEU A 29 4.59 5.42 -17.28
C LEU A 29 5.27 5.53 -15.91
N LYS A 30 4.59 5.17 -14.83
CA LYS A 30 5.19 5.12 -13.50
C LYS A 30 6.32 4.10 -13.43
N THR A 31 6.12 2.91 -14.02
CA THR A 31 7.17 1.88 -14.09
C THR A 31 8.37 2.39 -14.87
N ALA A 32 8.15 3.01 -16.04
CA ALA A 32 9.23 3.60 -16.83
C ALA A 32 9.95 4.73 -16.08
N TYR A 33 9.22 5.55 -15.29
CA TYR A 33 9.80 6.58 -14.44
C TYR A 33 10.72 5.98 -13.35
N LEU A 34 10.26 4.95 -12.67
CA LEU A 34 11.05 4.26 -11.63
C LEU A 34 12.31 3.58 -12.19
N ASN A 35 12.28 3.19 -13.47
CA ASN A 35 13.42 2.61 -14.18
C ASN A 35 14.29 3.66 -14.90
N ASN A 36 14.10 4.96 -14.64
CA ASN A 36 14.80 6.06 -15.31
C ASN A 36 14.65 6.11 -16.84
N GLN A 37 13.56 5.54 -17.37
CA GLN A 37 13.24 5.51 -18.80
C GLN A 37 12.22 6.61 -19.19
N PHE A 38 11.63 7.27 -18.20
CA PHE A 38 10.66 8.36 -18.36
C PHE A 38 10.89 9.39 -17.25
N HIS A 39 10.78 10.69 -17.56
CA HIS A 39 11.18 11.75 -16.61
C HIS A 39 10.06 12.70 -16.20
N GLN A 40 8.88 12.58 -16.80
CA GLN A 40 7.76 13.50 -16.54
C GLN A 40 6.80 12.91 -15.48
N LYS A 41 7.17 13.04 -14.21
CA LYS A 41 6.38 12.50 -13.07
C LYS A 41 4.92 12.96 -13.08
N GLU A 42 4.67 14.22 -13.46
CA GLU A 42 3.33 14.81 -13.39
C GLU A 42 2.36 14.16 -14.41
N VAL A 43 2.84 13.60 -15.52
CA VAL A 43 1.99 12.95 -16.51
C VAL A 43 1.23 11.77 -15.90
N PHE A 44 1.93 10.81 -15.32
CA PHE A 44 1.25 9.65 -14.73
C PHE A 44 0.49 10.00 -13.45
N ARG A 45 0.92 11.02 -12.69
CA ARG A 45 0.17 11.49 -11.52
C ARG A 45 -1.17 12.07 -11.90
N ASN A 46 -1.21 12.90 -12.93
CA ASN A 46 -2.47 13.50 -13.42
C ASN A 46 -3.41 12.42 -13.96
N LEU A 47 -2.90 11.41 -14.69
CA LEU A 47 -3.70 10.27 -15.11
C LEU A 47 -4.28 9.49 -13.92
N TYR A 48 -3.53 9.30 -12.84
CA TYR A 48 -4.06 8.67 -11.62
C TYR A 48 -5.18 9.50 -11.01
N ILE A 49 -4.98 10.81 -10.82
CA ILE A 49 -5.98 11.70 -10.22
C ILE A 49 -7.26 11.71 -11.08
N GLU A 50 -7.13 11.90 -12.40
CA GLU A 50 -8.26 11.88 -13.32
C GLU A 50 -9.04 10.57 -13.25
N THR A 51 -8.34 9.45 -13.30
CA THR A 51 -8.98 8.13 -13.31
C THR A 51 -9.59 7.76 -11.96
N GLU A 52 -9.04 8.21 -10.84
CA GLU A 52 -9.64 8.02 -9.52
C GLU A 52 -10.96 8.79 -9.39
N GLN A 53 -11.03 10.02 -9.87
CA GLN A 53 -12.27 10.80 -9.92
C GLN A 53 -13.32 10.13 -10.83
N GLN A 54 -12.91 9.56 -11.96
CA GLN A 54 -13.84 8.86 -12.85
C GLN A 54 -14.39 7.57 -12.23
N ILE A 55 -13.59 6.80 -11.47
CA ILE A 55 -14.04 5.58 -10.78
C ILE A 55 -15.20 5.88 -9.83
N GLU A 56 -15.18 7.01 -9.13
CA GLU A 56 -16.23 7.37 -8.17
C GLU A 56 -17.61 7.55 -8.82
N THR A 57 -17.65 7.84 -10.12
CA THR A 57 -18.87 8.09 -10.88
C THR A 57 -19.35 6.90 -11.69
N LEU A 58 -18.51 5.89 -11.88
CA LEU A 58 -18.86 4.70 -12.64
C LEU A 58 -19.70 3.71 -11.83
N GLN A 59 -20.62 3.05 -12.51
CA GLN A 59 -21.33 1.92 -11.92
C GLN A 59 -20.39 0.71 -11.78
N VAL A 60 -20.64 -0.10 -10.78
CA VAL A 60 -19.90 -1.37 -10.59
C VAL A 60 -20.06 -2.23 -11.85
N SER A 61 -18.96 -2.63 -12.41
CA SER A 61 -18.90 -3.42 -13.65
C SER A 61 -18.05 -4.68 -13.48
N GLY A 62 -17.98 -5.49 -14.52
CA GLY A 62 -17.05 -6.62 -14.60
C GLY A 62 -15.58 -6.17 -14.76
N LEU A 63 -14.70 -7.13 -14.98
CA LEU A 63 -13.29 -6.91 -15.25
C LEU A 63 -13.03 -7.03 -16.75
N ASP A 64 -12.13 -6.19 -17.26
CA ASP A 64 -11.62 -6.34 -18.64
C ASP A 64 -10.73 -7.58 -18.77
N ASN A 65 -10.57 -8.07 -20.00
CA ASN A 65 -9.82 -9.30 -20.27
C ASN A 65 -8.37 -9.22 -19.83
N ARG A 66 -7.70 -8.06 -19.96
CA ARG A 66 -6.31 -7.84 -19.53
C ARG A 66 -6.18 -7.99 -18.02
N THR A 67 -7.11 -7.42 -17.26
CA THR A 67 -7.15 -7.56 -15.80
C THR A 67 -7.35 -9.01 -15.38
N ILE A 68 -8.23 -9.73 -16.07
CA ILE A 68 -8.46 -11.17 -15.82
C ILE A 68 -7.18 -11.98 -16.10
N GLU A 69 -6.50 -11.72 -17.19
CA GLU A 69 -5.24 -12.38 -17.53
C GLU A 69 -4.12 -12.10 -16.51
N ILE A 70 -3.98 -10.85 -16.06
CA ILE A 70 -3.01 -10.48 -15.03
C ILE A 70 -3.31 -11.25 -13.74
N ILE A 71 -4.56 -11.26 -13.29
CA ILE A 71 -4.96 -11.99 -12.07
C ILE A 71 -4.71 -13.49 -12.19
N ALA A 72 -4.98 -14.07 -13.37
CA ALA A 72 -4.79 -15.51 -13.63
C ALA A 72 -3.32 -15.93 -13.54
N HIS A 73 -2.39 -15.03 -13.85
CA HIS A 73 -0.95 -15.30 -13.85
C HIS A 73 -0.23 -14.79 -12.61
N LEU A 74 -0.94 -14.16 -11.65
CA LEU A 74 -0.35 -13.74 -10.38
C LEU A 74 0.11 -14.95 -9.56
N ASN A 75 1.39 -15.00 -9.23
CA ASN A 75 1.90 -15.96 -8.26
C ASN A 75 1.58 -15.48 -6.83
N ILE A 76 0.34 -15.72 -6.42
CA ILE A 76 -0.19 -15.25 -5.13
C ILE A 76 0.60 -15.86 -3.96
N GLU A 77 1.02 -17.11 -4.07
CA GLU A 77 1.74 -17.81 -3.01
C GLU A 77 3.10 -17.15 -2.74
N THR A 78 3.88 -16.93 -3.78
CA THR A 78 5.15 -16.20 -3.66
C THR A 78 4.93 -14.82 -3.06
N TRP A 79 3.92 -14.10 -3.54
CA TRP A 79 3.62 -12.76 -3.06
C TRP A 79 3.26 -12.72 -1.58
N LEU A 80 2.43 -13.66 -1.12
CA LEU A 80 2.05 -13.79 0.28
C LEU A 80 3.23 -14.21 1.16
N ASN A 81 4.10 -15.08 0.69
CA ASN A 81 5.29 -15.51 1.42
C ASN A 81 6.27 -14.34 1.59
N THR A 82 6.59 -13.59 0.52
CA THR A 82 7.44 -12.40 0.62
C THR A 82 6.88 -11.37 1.60
N LYS A 83 5.56 -11.11 1.55
CA LYS A 83 4.92 -10.21 2.53
C LYS A 83 5.09 -10.68 3.97
N ARG A 84 4.96 -11.97 4.22
CA ARG A 84 5.11 -12.55 5.55
C ARG A 84 6.55 -12.43 6.03
N GLU A 85 7.52 -12.82 5.20
CA GLU A 85 8.95 -12.72 5.50
C GLU A 85 9.36 -11.27 5.79
N ASN A 86 8.90 -10.31 4.99
CA ASN A 86 9.11 -8.89 5.20
C ASN A 86 8.55 -8.41 6.55
N TRP A 87 7.33 -8.83 6.87
CA TRP A 87 6.70 -8.48 8.14
C TRP A 87 7.41 -9.11 9.33
N GLU A 88 7.82 -10.38 9.25
CA GLU A 88 8.57 -11.09 10.29
C GLU A 88 9.92 -10.43 10.53
N THR A 89 10.62 -10.03 9.47
CA THR A 89 11.88 -9.27 9.55
C THR A 89 11.68 -7.96 10.30
N ALA A 90 10.67 -7.18 9.93
CA ALA A 90 10.37 -5.93 10.61
C ALA A 90 9.93 -6.15 12.06
N HIS A 91 9.10 -7.15 12.32
CA HIS A 91 8.67 -7.50 13.67
C HIS A 91 9.86 -7.81 14.57
N HIS A 92 10.80 -8.65 14.09
CA HIS A 92 12.00 -8.99 14.84
C HIS A 92 12.85 -7.77 15.18
N LEU A 93 13.08 -6.89 14.21
CA LEU A 93 13.93 -5.71 14.40
C LEU A 93 13.30 -4.64 15.28
N LEU A 94 11.98 -4.45 15.19
CA LEU A 94 11.27 -3.35 15.85
C LEU A 94 10.65 -3.72 17.19
N THR A 95 10.58 -5.01 17.56
CA THR A 95 10.04 -5.46 18.84
C THR A 95 10.69 -4.79 20.06
N PRO A 96 12.02 -4.56 20.12
CA PRO A 96 12.63 -3.87 21.26
C PRO A 96 12.14 -2.44 21.49
N TYR A 97 11.57 -1.81 20.47
CA TYR A 97 11.12 -0.41 20.49
C TYR A 97 9.62 -0.27 20.86
N ALA A 98 9.03 -1.31 21.46
CA ALA A 98 7.62 -1.35 21.90
C ALA A 98 6.61 -1.01 20.78
N ILE A 99 6.98 -1.22 19.55
CA ILE A 99 6.14 -0.98 18.39
C ILE A 99 5.09 -2.09 18.35
N ARG A 100 3.84 -1.71 18.58
CA ARG A 100 2.75 -2.70 18.60
C ARG A 100 2.48 -3.19 17.19
N HIS A 101 2.59 -4.49 17.02
CA HIS A 101 2.21 -5.20 15.82
C HIS A 101 0.92 -5.97 16.05
N ILE A 102 0.19 -6.24 14.98
CA ILE A 102 -0.85 -7.26 15.02
C ILE A 102 -0.13 -8.62 15.03
N GLU A 103 -0.14 -9.29 16.17
CA GLU A 103 0.44 -10.61 16.29
C GLU A 103 -0.28 -11.61 15.37
N ASN A 104 0.46 -12.57 14.80
CA ASN A 104 -0.05 -13.67 14.00
C ASN A 104 -0.82 -13.28 12.71
N ALA A 105 -0.44 -12.21 12.07
CA ALA A 105 -1.00 -11.85 10.76
C ALA A 105 -0.61 -12.88 9.69
N LYS A 106 -1.55 -13.70 9.24
CA LYS A 106 -1.31 -14.68 8.15
C LYS A 106 -1.01 -14.00 6.81
N SER A 107 -1.47 -12.78 6.62
CA SER A 107 -1.23 -11.95 5.44
C SER A 107 -1.18 -10.49 5.86
N PRO A 108 -0.04 -10.00 6.34
CA PRO A 108 0.09 -8.62 6.81
C PRO A 108 -0.15 -7.66 5.65
N PHE A 109 -0.94 -6.62 5.91
CA PHE A 109 -1.15 -5.54 4.94
C PHE A 109 0.05 -4.60 4.93
N SER A 110 0.52 -4.24 6.12
CA SER A 110 1.64 -3.33 6.35
C SER A 110 2.24 -3.57 7.73
N ILE A 111 3.37 -2.93 8.00
CA ILE A 111 3.93 -2.79 9.34
C ILE A 111 3.17 -1.64 10.00
N LEU A 112 2.42 -1.92 11.06
CA LEU A 112 1.70 -0.92 11.82
C LEU A 112 2.55 -0.50 13.02
N LEU A 113 2.87 0.79 13.10
CA LEU A 113 3.59 1.39 14.20
C LEU A 113 2.58 2.15 15.06
N LYS A 114 2.63 1.98 16.38
CA LYS A 114 1.84 2.76 17.33
C LYS A 114 2.78 3.62 18.15
N CYS A 115 2.78 4.92 17.86
CA CYS A 115 3.52 5.94 18.58
C CYS A 115 2.86 6.27 19.92
N ALA A 116 3.59 6.88 20.84
CA ALA A 116 3.07 7.28 22.15
C ALA A 116 2.07 8.45 22.04
N SER A 117 2.25 9.32 21.02
CA SER A 117 1.37 10.45 20.78
C SER A 117 1.26 10.77 19.28
N ASN A 118 0.29 11.61 18.93
CA ASN A 118 0.17 12.17 17.57
C ASN A 118 1.42 12.98 17.19
N GLU A 119 1.98 13.71 18.13
CA GLU A 119 3.18 14.52 17.90
C GLU A 119 4.39 13.63 17.55
N GLU A 120 4.64 12.57 18.30
CA GLU A 120 5.68 11.59 18.00
C GLU A 120 5.47 10.95 16.63
N ARG A 121 4.22 10.57 16.30
CA ARG A 121 3.88 10.04 14.98
C ARG A 121 4.27 11.01 13.86
N GLU A 122 3.94 12.31 14.00
CA GLU A 122 4.27 13.32 12.99
C GLU A 122 5.78 13.57 12.90
N GLN A 123 6.51 13.50 14.01
CA GLN A 123 7.96 13.62 14.02
C GLN A 123 8.60 12.41 13.30
N LEU A 124 8.20 11.19 13.63
CA LEU A 124 8.67 9.99 12.96
C LEU A 124 8.31 10.01 11.46
N ARG A 125 7.09 10.41 11.12
CA ARG A 125 6.67 10.55 9.73
C ARG A 125 7.55 11.51 8.94
N LYS A 126 7.86 12.68 9.49
CA LYS A 126 8.76 13.67 8.88
C LYS A 126 10.18 13.13 8.71
N HIS A 127 10.70 12.45 9.74
CA HIS A 127 12.02 11.82 9.71
C HIS A 127 12.11 10.80 8.56
N LEU A 128 11.10 9.93 8.39
CA LEU A 128 11.06 8.94 7.33
C LEU A 128 10.92 9.58 5.94
N ILE A 129 10.08 10.60 5.78
CA ILE A 129 9.91 11.32 4.50
C ILE A 129 11.22 11.98 4.05
N GLN A 130 11.99 12.56 4.96
CA GLN A 130 13.31 13.13 4.65
C GLN A 130 14.31 12.10 4.12
N ARG A 131 14.07 10.81 4.43
CA ARG A 131 14.86 9.66 3.98
C ARG A 131 14.20 8.91 2.81
N HIS A 132 13.24 9.56 2.13
CA HIS A 132 12.49 9.01 1.00
C HIS A 132 11.64 7.77 1.32
N ILE A 133 11.31 7.55 2.59
CA ILE A 133 10.37 6.54 3.06
C ILE A 133 9.03 7.24 3.31
N TYR A 134 7.97 6.82 2.62
CA TYR A 134 6.68 7.48 2.62
C TYR A 134 5.63 6.64 3.36
N PRO A 135 5.56 6.73 4.70
CA PRO A 135 4.54 6.02 5.47
C PRO A 135 3.16 6.63 5.26
N ALA A 136 2.13 5.83 5.45
CA ALA A 136 0.75 6.26 5.34
C ALA A 136 0.09 6.40 6.72
N ILE A 137 -0.78 7.41 6.85
CA ILE A 137 -1.75 7.50 7.92
C ILE A 137 -3.04 6.90 7.36
N LEU A 138 -3.45 5.77 7.92
CA LEU A 138 -4.65 5.05 7.46
C LEU A 138 -5.81 5.35 8.42
N TRP A 139 -7.02 5.34 7.87
CA TRP A 139 -8.27 5.40 8.61
C TRP A 139 -8.41 6.62 9.53
N THR A 140 -8.28 7.81 8.95
CA THR A 140 -8.68 9.04 9.63
C THR A 140 -10.13 8.90 10.10
N MET A 141 -10.36 9.07 11.39
CA MET A 141 -11.70 8.97 11.96
C MET A 141 -12.41 10.33 11.93
N PRO A 142 -13.73 10.38 11.67
CA PRO A 142 -14.51 11.58 11.81
C PRO A 142 -14.41 12.17 13.22
N GLU A 143 -14.48 13.49 13.33
CA GLU A 143 -14.37 14.18 14.64
C GLU A 143 -15.52 13.79 15.59
N ASP A 144 -16.71 13.55 15.07
CA ASP A 144 -17.90 13.14 15.77
C ASP A 144 -18.05 11.64 15.98
N SER A 145 -17.02 10.86 15.66
CA SER A 145 -17.04 9.40 15.85
C SER A 145 -17.24 9.05 17.34
N PRO A 146 -18.19 8.18 17.67
CA PRO A 146 -18.43 7.75 19.05
C PRO A 146 -17.38 6.74 19.58
N PHE A 147 -16.36 6.41 18.80
CA PHE A 147 -15.37 5.38 19.12
C PHE A 147 -14.05 6.02 19.54
N ASP A 148 -13.94 6.45 20.79
CA ASP A 148 -12.76 7.15 21.33
C ASP A 148 -11.47 6.32 21.22
N GLU A 149 -11.54 5.01 21.46
CA GLU A 149 -10.37 4.12 21.33
C GLU A 149 -9.87 4.03 19.89
N ALA A 150 -10.80 3.96 18.90
CA ALA A 150 -10.44 3.94 17.51
C ALA A 150 -9.84 5.28 17.03
N LYS A 151 -10.36 6.41 17.54
CA LYS A 151 -9.78 7.74 17.31
C LYS A 151 -8.36 7.81 17.88
N ALA A 152 -8.16 7.44 19.14
CA ALA A 152 -6.85 7.44 19.77
C ALA A 152 -5.86 6.54 19.03
N TYR A 153 -6.31 5.40 18.52
CA TYR A 153 -5.48 4.53 17.68
C TYR A 153 -5.14 5.19 16.35
N ALA A 154 -6.12 5.73 15.64
CA ALA A 154 -5.92 6.42 14.35
C ALA A 154 -4.97 7.62 14.48
N ASP A 155 -5.05 8.35 15.60
CA ASP A 155 -4.21 9.52 15.87
C ASP A 155 -2.74 9.16 16.13
N THR A 156 -2.45 7.95 16.58
CA THR A 156 -1.10 7.53 16.97
C THR A 156 -0.48 6.50 16.02
N MET A 157 -1.24 5.96 15.08
CA MET A 157 -0.75 4.92 14.19
C MET A 157 -0.06 5.48 12.96
N LEU A 158 0.95 4.75 12.49
CA LEU A 158 1.64 4.98 11.23
C LEU A 158 1.80 3.64 10.51
N SER A 159 1.54 3.60 9.22
CA SER A 159 1.62 2.40 8.39
C SER A 159 2.80 2.47 7.45
N VAL A 160 3.63 1.45 7.45
CA VAL A 160 4.79 1.32 6.55
C VAL A 160 4.60 0.08 5.69
N HIS A 161 4.90 0.21 4.40
CA HIS A 161 4.71 -0.88 3.44
C HIS A 161 5.66 -2.05 3.70
N CYS A 162 5.13 -3.28 3.61
CA CYS A 162 5.92 -4.51 3.65
C CYS A 162 5.52 -5.49 2.55
N ASP A 163 4.88 -5.00 1.51
CA ASP A 163 4.38 -5.85 0.42
C ASP A 163 5.51 -6.38 -0.48
N ALA A 164 5.16 -7.31 -1.36
CA ALA A 164 6.12 -8.06 -2.18
C ALA A 164 6.88 -7.22 -3.24
N ARG A 165 6.68 -5.90 -3.29
CA ARG A 165 7.51 -4.99 -4.09
C ARG A 165 8.84 -4.67 -3.41
N TYR A 166 8.96 -4.97 -2.12
CA TYR A 166 10.15 -4.76 -1.30
C TYR A 166 10.83 -6.11 -1.02
N ASP A 167 12.14 -6.13 -1.07
CA ASP A 167 12.97 -7.23 -0.61
C ASP A 167 13.35 -7.06 0.87
N SER A 168 14.04 -8.05 1.41
CA SER A 168 14.51 -8.05 2.80
C SER A 168 15.43 -6.86 3.11
N ASP A 169 16.31 -6.47 2.18
CA ASP A 169 17.26 -5.36 2.39
C ASP A 169 16.53 -4.03 2.49
N ASN A 170 15.48 -3.83 1.68
CA ASN A 170 14.61 -2.67 1.77
C ASN A 170 13.92 -2.60 3.14
N ILE A 171 13.42 -3.73 3.65
CA ILE A 171 12.76 -3.77 4.96
C ILE A 171 13.75 -3.49 6.09
N VAL A 172 14.94 -4.08 6.05
CA VAL A 172 16.02 -3.80 7.01
C VAL A 172 16.39 -2.31 6.99
N HIS A 173 16.52 -1.71 5.79
CA HIS A 173 16.78 -0.28 5.66
C HIS A 173 15.69 0.56 6.31
N ILE A 174 14.43 0.28 6.04
CA ILE A 174 13.28 0.99 6.63
C ILE A 174 13.31 0.87 8.16
N CYS A 175 13.52 -0.33 8.69
CA CYS A 175 13.58 -0.56 10.12
C CYS A 175 14.73 0.21 10.78
N ASN A 176 15.91 0.23 10.16
CA ASN A 176 17.05 0.99 10.67
C ASN A 176 16.76 2.49 10.74
N GLN A 177 16.01 3.06 9.78
CA GLN A 177 15.62 4.46 9.83
C GLN A 177 14.59 4.73 10.93
N ILE A 178 13.74 3.77 11.26
CA ILE A 178 12.82 3.88 12.40
C ILE A 178 13.60 3.81 13.73
N ILE A 179 14.53 2.88 13.82
CA ILE A 179 15.40 2.70 15.01
C ILE A 179 16.22 3.97 15.27
N GLU A 180 16.86 4.53 14.24
CA GLU A 180 17.63 5.79 14.33
C GLU A 180 16.81 6.96 14.89
N PHE A 181 15.50 6.96 14.69
CA PHE A 181 14.63 8.00 15.25
C PHE A 181 14.44 7.84 16.76
N TYR A 182 14.48 6.62 17.29
CA TYR A 182 14.26 6.33 18.71
C TYR A 182 15.55 6.28 19.54
N ASP A 183 16.72 6.10 18.92
CA ASP A 183 18.04 6.10 19.58
C ASP A 183 18.55 7.54 19.81
#